data_5901c7c31bf897e860e67c95a681b4a0
#
_entry.id   5901c7c31bf897e860e67c95a681b4a0
#
_cell.length_a   1.000
_cell.length_b   1.000
_cell.length_c   1.000
_cell.angle_alpha   90.00
_cell.angle_beta   90.00
_cell.angle_gamma   90.00
#
_symmetry.space_group_name_H-M   'P 1'
#
loop_
_entity.id
_entity.type
_entity.pdbx_description
1 polymer ?
#
loop_
_entity_poly.entity_id
_entity_poly.type
_entity_poly.pdbx_seq_one_letter_code
_entity_poly.pdbx_strand_id
1 'polypeptide(L)'
;MSLSLKVEKLTRKYGNVKALDNFSLEVNSGEFMVLLGPSGCGKTTVVRCIAGLVKPTTGQIYIGDQLVNQLPPKDRDVAMVFQNYALYPHMNVYDNIAFPLKMRKIPKQQIKDKVRNISQLLGIENFVNRKPKELSGGQMQRVALGRALVREPKIFLMDEPLSNLDAKLRTYMRAEIKKLQKKIGITTLYITHDQIEAMSMADKVAVMNSGLVQQIGTAEEIYRKPANTFVADFVGSPSMNFLKCNIFENDYCNIIVLASNGARLQFPINKFPFKLASEKNIIIGIRPRNIVFLDNRDFNGIKLKGKISFNELLGDDSLVEIKISFDDSIKVANTDPNFDFAIGKDVTVGIPYNKIHFFDPKTGNRLVLESTANLQKDFLADERK
;
A
#
# COMPACT_ATOMS: atom_id res chain seq x y z
N MET A 1 5.80 -2.13 -27.63
CA MET A 1 6.41 -1.33 -26.54
C MET A 1 5.29 -0.88 -25.60
N SER A 2 5.51 -0.95 -24.29
CA SER A 2 4.57 -0.42 -23.28
C SER A 2 4.55 1.12 -23.34
N LEU A 3 3.49 1.74 -22.86
CA LEU A 3 3.34 3.19 -22.77
C LEU A 3 3.19 3.62 -21.32
N SER A 4 3.45 4.88 -21.02
CA SER A 4 3.15 5.48 -19.72
C SER A 4 1.63 5.66 -19.55
N LEU A 5 1.18 5.75 -18.31
CA LEU A 5 -0.19 6.10 -17.95
C LEU A 5 -0.16 7.35 -17.09
N LYS A 6 -0.88 8.41 -17.49
CA LYS A 6 -1.01 9.63 -16.71
C LYS A 6 -2.48 9.98 -16.51
N VAL A 7 -2.83 10.24 -15.26
CA VAL A 7 -4.17 10.67 -14.84
C VAL A 7 -4.04 12.02 -14.15
N GLU A 8 -4.74 13.03 -14.63
CA GLU A 8 -4.66 14.40 -14.12
C GLU A 8 -6.00 14.87 -13.58
N LYS A 9 -6.03 15.21 -12.29
CA LYS A 9 -7.16 15.82 -11.58
C LYS A 9 -8.50 15.14 -11.87
N LEU A 10 -8.48 13.79 -11.94
CA LEU A 10 -9.65 12.98 -12.27
C LEU A 10 -10.69 13.06 -11.16
N THR A 11 -11.89 13.53 -11.51
CA THR A 11 -13.03 13.55 -10.59
C THR A 11 -14.16 12.70 -11.17
N ARG A 12 -14.78 11.89 -10.32
CA ARG A 12 -15.99 11.14 -10.67
C ARG A 12 -17.03 11.26 -9.57
N LYS A 13 -18.21 11.75 -9.95
CA LYS A 13 -19.39 11.87 -9.08
C LYS A 13 -20.47 10.86 -9.48
N TYR A 14 -21.12 10.29 -8.48
CA TYR A 14 -22.34 9.49 -8.60
C TYR A 14 -23.40 10.16 -7.73
N GLY A 15 -24.30 10.92 -8.35
CA GLY A 15 -25.20 11.83 -7.63
C GLY A 15 -24.39 12.82 -6.77
N ASN A 16 -24.62 12.81 -5.46
CA ASN A 16 -23.92 13.68 -4.51
C ASN A 16 -22.60 13.10 -3.98
N VAL A 17 -22.29 11.85 -4.28
CA VAL A 17 -21.08 11.17 -3.78
C VAL A 17 -19.93 11.39 -4.76
N LYS A 18 -18.83 11.97 -4.28
CA LYS A 18 -17.55 12.00 -5.03
C LYS A 18 -16.78 10.71 -4.80
N ALA A 19 -16.81 9.82 -5.77
CA ALA A 19 -16.01 8.58 -5.71
C ALA A 19 -14.51 8.84 -5.98
N LEU A 20 -14.21 9.87 -6.77
CA LEU A 20 -12.85 10.40 -7.00
C LEU A 20 -12.91 11.92 -6.90
N ASP A 21 -11.93 12.53 -6.25
CA ASP A 21 -11.80 13.98 -6.08
C ASP A 21 -10.39 14.44 -6.43
N ASN A 22 -10.22 15.08 -7.60
CA ASN A 22 -8.93 15.55 -8.10
C ASN A 22 -7.80 14.51 -8.08
N PHE A 23 -8.15 13.23 -8.31
CA PHE A 23 -7.19 12.12 -8.31
C PHE A 23 -6.17 12.31 -9.41
N SER A 24 -4.87 12.27 -9.06
CA SER A 24 -3.76 12.33 -10.01
C SER A 24 -2.79 11.18 -9.77
N LEU A 25 -2.33 10.55 -10.85
CA LEU A 25 -1.41 9.42 -10.81
C LEU A 25 -0.58 9.38 -12.09
N GLU A 26 0.71 9.09 -11.95
CA GLU A 26 1.61 8.84 -13.08
C GLU A 26 2.29 7.49 -12.91
N VAL A 27 2.28 6.69 -13.98
CA VAL A 27 2.90 5.36 -14.05
C VAL A 27 3.82 5.34 -15.25
N ASN A 28 5.10 5.14 -15.02
CA ASN A 28 6.10 5.12 -16.08
C ASN A 28 5.94 3.88 -16.99
N SER A 29 6.48 3.95 -18.20
CA SER A 29 6.49 2.79 -19.11
C SER A 29 7.18 1.60 -18.47
N GLY A 30 6.48 0.44 -18.42
CA GLY A 30 6.97 -0.81 -17.82
C GLY A 30 6.92 -0.87 -16.30
N GLU A 31 6.48 0.19 -15.61
CA GLU A 31 6.36 0.24 -14.15
C GLU A 31 5.16 -0.60 -13.64
N PHE A 32 5.34 -1.26 -12.51
CA PHE A 32 4.28 -1.95 -11.77
C PHE A 32 3.79 -1.05 -10.62
N MET A 33 2.72 -0.31 -10.88
CA MET A 33 2.08 0.55 -9.89
C MET A 33 0.96 -0.21 -9.18
N VAL A 34 0.96 -0.20 -7.85
CA VAL A 34 -0.14 -0.73 -7.04
C VAL A 34 -0.95 0.40 -6.44
N LEU A 35 -2.26 0.34 -6.62
CA LEU A 35 -3.23 1.22 -5.99
C LEU A 35 -3.80 0.50 -4.76
N LEU A 36 -3.41 0.93 -3.59
CA LEU A 36 -3.71 0.34 -2.29
C LEU A 36 -4.67 1.24 -1.51
N GLY A 37 -5.65 0.67 -0.83
CA GLY A 37 -6.56 1.43 0.04
C GLY A 37 -7.73 0.60 0.55
N PRO A 38 -8.51 1.09 1.51
CA PRO A 38 -9.67 0.40 2.04
C PRO A 38 -10.75 0.17 0.98
N SER A 39 -11.67 -0.75 1.26
CA SER A 39 -12.83 -0.99 0.39
C SER A 39 -13.65 0.30 0.25
N GLY A 40 -14.15 0.57 -0.96
CA GLY A 40 -14.95 1.77 -1.24
C GLY A 40 -14.18 3.08 -1.41
N CYS A 41 -12.85 3.13 -1.29
CA CYS A 41 -12.08 4.37 -1.44
C CYS A 41 -11.92 4.88 -2.88
N GLY A 42 -12.49 4.18 -3.91
CA GLY A 42 -12.50 4.65 -5.30
C GLY A 42 -11.58 3.91 -6.27
N LYS A 43 -10.78 2.93 -5.85
CA LYS A 43 -9.79 2.20 -6.70
C LYS A 43 -10.39 1.63 -7.98
N THR A 44 -11.46 0.85 -7.86
CA THR A 44 -12.18 0.27 -9.02
C THR A 44 -12.73 1.36 -9.95
N THR A 45 -13.14 2.50 -9.40
CA THR A 45 -13.60 3.64 -10.22
C THR A 45 -12.46 4.22 -11.07
N VAL A 46 -11.25 4.36 -10.51
CA VAL A 46 -10.05 4.79 -11.26
C VAL A 46 -9.82 3.89 -12.46
N VAL A 47 -9.73 2.56 -12.24
CA VAL A 47 -9.46 1.61 -13.32
C VAL A 47 -10.57 1.60 -14.36
N ARG A 48 -11.84 1.67 -13.95
CA ARG A 48 -12.98 1.74 -14.88
C ARG A 48 -12.94 3.02 -15.71
N CYS A 49 -12.52 4.15 -15.16
CA CYS A 49 -12.32 5.38 -15.92
C CYS A 49 -11.18 5.25 -16.92
N ILE A 50 -10.04 4.65 -16.54
CA ILE A 50 -8.90 4.41 -17.44
C ILE A 50 -9.30 3.45 -18.57
N ALA A 51 -10.01 2.38 -18.25
CA ALA A 51 -10.51 1.42 -19.23
C ALA A 51 -11.60 2.00 -20.17
N GLY A 52 -12.16 3.19 -19.86
CA GLY A 52 -13.25 3.80 -20.63
C GLY A 52 -14.63 3.20 -20.35
N LEU A 53 -14.75 2.38 -19.32
CA LEU A 53 -16.02 1.77 -18.89
C LEU A 53 -16.91 2.77 -18.13
N VAL A 54 -16.30 3.79 -17.55
CA VAL A 54 -16.97 4.89 -16.86
C VAL A 54 -16.37 6.20 -17.36
N LYS A 55 -17.20 7.17 -17.74
CA LYS A 55 -16.73 8.51 -18.11
C LYS A 55 -16.41 9.31 -16.84
N PRO A 56 -15.23 9.97 -16.74
CA PRO A 56 -14.97 10.90 -15.67
C PRO A 56 -15.93 12.10 -15.71
N THR A 57 -16.14 12.75 -14.58
CA THR A 57 -16.88 14.02 -14.52
C THR A 57 -15.98 15.15 -15.02
N THR A 58 -14.73 15.21 -14.53
CA THR A 58 -13.68 16.12 -14.97
C THR A 58 -12.32 15.43 -14.91
N GLY A 59 -11.29 16.09 -15.45
CA GLY A 59 -9.92 15.58 -15.48
C GLY A 59 -9.58 14.86 -16.77
N GLN A 60 -8.31 14.46 -16.91
CA GLN A 60 -7.75 13.95 -18.15
C GLN A 60 -7.01 12.62 -17.91
N ILE A 61 -7.05 11.74 -18.90
CA ILE A 61 -6.38 10.43 -18.89
C ILE A 61 -5.56 10.33 -20.17
N TYR A 62 -4.25 10.09 -20.02
CA TYR A 62 -3.33 9.91 -21.12
C TYR A 62 -2.74 8.50 -21.10
N ILE A 63 -2.60 7.89 -22.26
CA ILE A 63 -1.83 6.67 -22.51
C ILE A 63 -0.71 7.02 -23.49
N GLY A 64 0.52 7.01 -23.01
CA GLY A 64 1.59 7.75 -23.68
C GLY A 64 1.22 9.23 -23.76
N ASP A 65 1.37 9.81 -24.97
CA ASP A 65 1.04 11.21 -25.23
C ASP A 65 -0.41 11.41 -25.67
N GLN A 66 -1.20 10.33 -25.78
CA GLN A 66 -2.55 10.38 -26.31
C GLN A 66 -3.59 10.60 -25.18
N LEU A 67 -4.39 11.67 -25.32
CA LEU A 67 -5.59 11.88 -24.50
C LEU A 67 -6.68 10.88 -24.91
N VAL A 68 -7.11 10.02 -23.96
CA VAL A 68 -8.04 8.90 -24.26
C VAL A 68 -9.46 9.10 -23.73
N ASN A 69 -9.79 10.24 -23.15
CA ASN A 69 -11.10 10.49 -22.52
C ASN A 69 -12.28 10.19 -23.45
N GLN A 70 -12.16 10.56 -24.75
CA GLN A 70 -13.24 10.38 -25.73
C GLN A 70 -13.17 9.04 -26.47
N LEU A 71 -12.08 8.27 -26.28
CA LEU A 71 -11.93 6.99 -26.95
C LEU A 71 -12.81 5.93 -26.27
N PRO A 72 -13.54 5.09 -27.02
CA PRO A 72 -14.24 3.95 -26.45
C PRO A 72 -13.24 2.89 -25.94
N PRO A 73 -13.64 1.99 -25.04
CA PRO A 73 -12.76 0.99 -24.42
C PRO A 73 -11.93 0.15 -25.39
N LYS A 74 -12.50 -0.19 -26.55
CA LYS A 74 -11.86 -1.02 -27.58
C LYS A 74 -10.62 -0.35 -28.22
N ASP A 75 -10.58 0.99 -28.23
CA ASP A 75 -9.56 1.80 -28.94
C ASP A 75 -8.50 2.38 -27.97
N ARG A 76 -8.57 2.09 -26.67
CA ARG A 76 -7.60 2.58 -25.66
C ARG A 76 -6.36 1.71 -25.52
N ASP A 77 -6.25 0.59 -26.22
CA ASP A 77 -5.16 -0.38 -26.12
C ASP A 77 -4.83 -0.84 -24.68
N VAL A 78 -5.86 -0.91 -23.84
CA VAL A 78 -5.79 -1.44 -22.48
C VAL A 78 -6.38 -2.85 -22.41
N ALA A 79 -5.84 -3.68 -21.54
CA ALA A 79 -6.49 -4.92 -21.15
C ALA A 79 -6.78 -4.90 -19.66
N MET A 80 -7.93 -5.47 -19.27
CA MET A 80 -8.37 -5.50 -17.87
C MET A 80 -8.66 -6.94 -17.43
N VAL A 81 -8.14 -7.29 -16.25
CA VAL A 81 -8.49 -8.51 -15.52
C VAL A 81 -9.39 -8.11 -14.36
N PHE A 82 -10.56 -8.73 -14.31
CA PHE A 82 -11.59 -8.47 -13.31
C PHE A 82 -11.43 -9.41 -12.11
N GLN A 83 -11.92 -9.00 -10.96
CA GLN A 83 -11.92 -9.74 -9.71
C GLN A 83 -12.53 -11.16 -9.82
N ASN A 84 -13.58 -11.34 -10.62
CA ASN A 84 -14.27 -12.61 -10.84
C ASN A 84 -13.79 -13.34 -12.10
N TYR A 85 -12.57 -13.02 -12.60
CA TYR A 85 -11.97 -13.55 -13.84
C TYR A 85 -12.78 -13.25 -15.11
N ALA A 86 -14.09 -13.10 -15.04
CA ALA A 86 -15.04 -12.84 -16.13
C ALA A 86 -14.86 -13.80 -17.34
N LEU A 87 -14.50 -15.06 -17.10
CA LEU A 87 -14.37 -16.07 -18.16
C LEU A 87 -15.73 -16.43 -18.74
N TYR A 88 -15.77 -16.71 -20.04
CA TYR A 88 -16.95 -17.20 -20.70
C TYR A 88 -17.18 -18.68 -20.36
N PRO A 89 -18.22 -19.05 -19.58
CA PRO A 89 -18.33 -20.38 -19.00
C PRO A 89 -18.65 -21.47 -20.04
N HIS A 90 -19.24 -21.09 -21.18
CA HIS A 90 -19.58 -21.96 -22.29
C HIS A 90 -18.41 -22.25 -23.23
N MET A 91 -17.34 -21.47 -23.19
CA MET A 91 -16.12 -21.60 -23.97
C MET A 91 -15.05 -22.39 -23.21
N ASN A 92 -14.24 -23.16 -23.94
CA ASN A 92 -13.04 -23.76 -23.37
C ASN A 92 -11.91 -22.70 -23.17
N VAL A 93 -10.75 -23.09 -22.63
CA VAL A 93 -9.59 -22.20 -22.40
C VAL A 93 -9.09 -21.60 -23.70
N TYR A 94 -8.92 -22.42 -24.75
CA TYR A 94 -8.51 -21.94 -26.06
C TYR A 94 -9.44 -20.83 -26.59
N ASP A 95 -10.73 -21.08 -26.56
CA ASP A 95 -11.74 -20.15 -27.08
C ASP A 95 -11.82 -18.86 -26.22
N ASN A 96 -11.67 -18.96 -24.90
CA ASN A 96 -11.59 -17.79 -24.01
C ASN A 96 -10.41 -16.89 -24.38
N ILE A 97 -9.20 -17.47 -24.61
CA ILE A 97 -8.00 -16.71 -24.98
C ILE A 97 -8.12 -16.19 -26.41
N ALA A 98 -8.64 -16.99 -27.34
CA ALA A 98 -8.77 -16.63 -28.75
C ALA A 98 -9.85 -15.56 -29.02
N PHE A 99 -10.85 -15.43 -28.14
CA PHE A 99 -12.01 -14.60 -28.36
C PHE A 99 -11.69 -13.14 -28.76
N PRO A 100 -10.82 -12.41 -28.05
CA PRO A 100 -10.48 -11.04 -28.43
C PRO A 100 -9.85 -10.91 -29.83
N LEU A 101 -9.10 -11.93 -30.27
CA LEU A 101 -8.47 -11.95 -31.60
C LEU A 101 -9.51 -12.27 -32.69
N LYS A 102 -10.47 -13.18 -32.40
CA LYS A 102 -11.58 -13.47 -33.29
C LYS A 102 -12.42 -12.22 -33.55
N MET A 103 -12.72 -11.44 -32.51
CA MET A 103 -13.45 -10.17 -32.63
C MET A 103 -12.73 -9.11 -33.47
N ARG A 104 -11.37 -9.13 -33.45
CA ARG A 104 -10.54 -8.30 -34.32
C ARG A 104 -10.33 -8.86 -35.74
N LYS A 105 -11.01 -9.98 -36.08
CA LYS A 105 -10.92 -10.64 -37.37
C LYS A 105 -9.50 -11.07 -37.77
N ILE A 106 -8.67 -11.42 -36.79
CA ILE A 106 -7.31 -11.93 -37.04
C ILE A 106 -7.39 -13.28 -37.75
N PRO A 107 -6.49 -13.61 -38.71
CA PRO A 107 -6.47 -14.89 -39.40
C PRO A 107 -6.33 -16.08 -38.47
N LYS A 108 -7.08 -17.19 -38.76
CA LYS A 108 -7.12 -18.38 -37.88
C LYS A 108 -5.73 -18.94 -37.51
N GLN A 109 -4.78 -18.95 -38.46
CA GLN A 109 -3.42 -19.46 -38.20
C GLN A 109 -2.69 -18.59 -37.17
N GLN A 110 -2.77 -17.26 -37.30
CA GLN A 110 -2.16 -16.33 -36.35
C GLN A 110 -2.80 -16.45 -34.94
N ILE A 111 -4.13 -16.66 -34.88
CA ILE A 111 -4.80 -16.91 -33.59
C ILE A 111 -4.23 -18.17 -32.92
N LYS A 112 -4.09 -19.27 -33.69
CA LYS A 112 -3.53 -20.52 -33.18
C LYS A 112 -2.15 -20.34 -32.59
N ASP A 113 -1.28 -19.65 -33.33
CA ASP A 113 0.10 -19.39 -32.89
C ASP A 113 0.17 -18.49 -31.65
N LYS A 114 -0.61 -17.39 -31.63
CA LYS A 114 -0.66 -16.48 -30.45
C LYS A 114 -1.22 -17.18 -29.22
N VAL A 115 -2.29 -17.98 -29.36
CA VAL A 115 -2.89 -18.70 -28.23
C VAL A 115 -1.91 -19.75 -27.70
N ARG A 116 -1.21 -20.51 -28.59
CA ARG A 116 -0.17 -21.45 -28.18
C ARG A 116 0.94 -20.79 -27.39
N ASN A 117 1.50 -19.67 -27.90
CA ASN A 117 2.59 -18.95 -27.24
C ASN A 117 2.17 -18.41 -25.86
N ILE A 118 0.97 -17.84 -25.74
CA ILE A 118 0.44 -17.36 -24.46
C ILE A 118 0.17 -18.52 -23.49
N SER A 119 -0.37 -19.64 -23.99
CA SER A 119 -0.63 -20.81 -23.15
C SER A 119 0.66 -21.39 -22.59
N GLN A 120 1.73 -21.47 -23.38
CA GLN A 120 3.06 -21.88 -22.94
C GLN A 120 3.66 -20.89 -21.94
N LEU A 121 3.56 -19.58 -22.21
CA LEU A 121 4.05 -18.53 -21.30
C LEU A 121 3.42 -18.64 -19.91
N LEU A 122 2.15 -19.05 -19.84
CA LEU A 122 1.36 -19.14 -18.61
C LEU A 122 1.31 -20.55 -18.00
N GLY A 123 1.91 -21.57 -18.66
CA GLY A 123 1.90 -22.95 -18.21
C GLY A 123 0.50 -23.57 -18.16
N ILE A 124 -0.33 -23.28 -19.18
CA ILE A 124 -1.72 -23.77 -19.29
C ILE A 124 -2.00 -24.53 -20.57
N GLU A 125 -0.97 -24.91 -21.32
CA GLU A 125 -1.07 -25.63 -22.58
C GLU A 125 -1.84 -26.96 -22.43
N ASN A 126 -1.72 -27.64 -21.31
CA ASN A 126 -2.39 -28.91 -21.03
C ASN A 126 -3.90 -28.75 -20.70
N PHE A 127 -4.36 -27.51 -20.56
CA PHE A 127 -5.74 -27.22 -20.16
C PHE A 127 -6.55 -26.55 -21.26
N VAL A 128 -5.99 -26.36 -22.46
CA VAL A 128 -6.61 -25.56 -23.56
C VAL A 128 -8.01 -26.04 -23.98
N ASN A 129 -8.28 -27.33 -23.82
CA ASN A 129 -9.58 -27.92 -24.17
C ASN A 129 -10.60 -27.94 -23.01
N ARG A 130 -10.18 -27.61 -21.78
CA ARG A 130 -11.04 -27.61 -20.59
C ARG A 130 -11.92 -26.38 -20.55
N LYS A 131 -13.10 -26.53 -19.92
CA LYS A 131 -14.01 -25.42 -19.61
C LYS A 131 -13.67 -24.83 -18.23
N PRO A 132 -14.05 -23.56 -17.95
CA PRO A 132 -13.76 -22.90 -16.66
C PRO A 132 -14.15 -23.72 -15.43
N LYS A 133 -15.27 -24.43 -15.45
CA LYS A 133 -15.74 -25.30 -14.35
C LYS A 133 -14.81 -26.47 -14.00
N GLU A 134 -13.87 -26.80 -14.88
CA GLU A 134 -12.92 -27.91 -14.75
C GLU A 134 -11.52 -27.42 -14.32
N LEU A 135 -11.41 -26.14 -13.95
CA LEU A 135 -10.17 -25.46 -13.59
C LEU A 135 -10.16 -25.06 -12.12
N SER A 136 -8.95 -25.11 -11.51
CA SER A 136 -8.75 -24.48 -10.21
C SER A 136 -8.76 -22.95 -10.32
N GLY A 137 -8.92 -22.25 -9.18
CA GLY A 137 -8.90 -20.78 -9.13
C GLY A 137 -7.65 -20.18 -9.78
N GLY A 138 -6.46 -20.72 -9.48
CA GLY A 138 -5.21 -20.27 -10.09
C GLY A 138 -5.12 -20.55 -11.59
N GLN A 139 -5.69 -21.65 -12.07
CA GLN A 139 -5.80 -21.94 -13.51
C GLN A 139 -6.74 -20.96 -14.18
N MET A 140 -7.92 -20.68 -13.61
CA MET A 140 -8.85 -19.65 -14.11
C MET A 140 -8.19 -18.27 -14.18
N GLN A 141 -7.41 -17.91 -13.16
CA GLN A 141 -6.65 -16.66 -13.14
C GLN A 141 -5.65 -16.58 -14.32
N ARG A 142 -4.88 -17.66 -14.56
CA ARG A 142 -3.94 -17.71 -15.70
C ARG A 142 -4.68 -17.61 -17.04
N VAL A 143 -5.84 -18.21 -17.19
CA VAL A 143 -6.67 -18.08 -18.40
C VAL A 143 -7.14 -16.63 -18.59
N ALA A 144 -7.57 -15.95 -17.52
CA ALA A 144 -7.97 -14.55 -17.57
C ALA A 144 -6.79 -13.64 -17.96
N LEU A 145 -5.58 -13.89 -17.40
CA LEU A 145 -4.35 -13.23 -17.81
C LEU A 145 -4.05 -13.48 -19.29
N GLY A 146 -4.15 -14.72 -19.75
CA GLY A 146 -3.93 -15.10 -21.15
C GLY A 146 -4.86 -14.38 -22.11
N ARG A 147 -6.16 -14.31 -21.78
CA ARG A 147 -7.14 -13.57 -22.57
C ARG A 147 -6.85 -12.08 -22.67
N ALA A 148 -6.30 -11.51 -21.58
CA ALA A 148 -5.93 -10.12 -21.55
C ALA A 148 -4.65 -9.85 -22.36
N LEU A 149 -3.62 -10.67 -22.19
CA LEU A 149 -2.28 -10.50 -22.77
C LEU A 149 -2.21 -10.84 -24.26
N VAL A 150 -3.06 -11.76 -24.75
CA VAL A 150 -3.05 -12.18 -26.17
C VAL A 150 -3.26 -11.02 -27.15
N ARG A 151 -3.84 -9.91 -26.68
CA ARG A 151 -4.05 -8.66 -27.43
C ARG A 151 -2.81 -7.77 -27.50
N GLU A 152 -1.73 -8.10 -26.76
CA GLU A 152 -0.52 -7.28 -26.65
C GLU A 152 -0.84 -5.83 -26.24
N PRO A 153 -1.55 -5.63 -25.10
CA PRO A 153 -2.01 -4.31 -24.70
C PRO A 153 -0.83 -3.41 -24.30
N LYS A 154 -1.04 -2.08 -24.37
CA LYS A 154 -0.04 -1.09 -23.94
C LYS A 154 -0.04 -0.91 -22.42
N ILE A 155 -1.23 -1.00 -21.81
CA ILE A 155 -1.45 -0.89 -20.35
C ILE A 155 -2.22 -2.12 -19.87
N PHE A 156 -1.78 -2.66 -18.74
CA PHE A 156 -2.41 -3.79 -18.09
C PHE A 156 -3.07 -3.36 -16.78
N LEU A 157 -4.38 -3.51 -16.70
CA LEU A 157 -5.21 -3.14 -15.56
C LEU A 157 -5.65 -4.41 -14.83
N MET A 158 -5.45 -4.48 -13.52
CA MET A 158 -5.87 -5.62 -12.70
C MET A 158 -6.69 -5.13 -11.50
N ASP A 159 -7.96 -5.53 -11.43
CA ASP A 159 -8.90 -5.15 -10.38
C ASP A 159 -9.05 -6.31 -9.39
N GLU A 160 -8.30 -6.29 -8.29
CA GLU A 160 -8.28 -7.31 -7.21
C GLU A 160 -8.19 -8.77 -7.72
N PRO A 161 -7.25 -9.11 -8.61
CA PRO A 161 -7.28 -10.37 -9.34
C PRO A 161 -7.05 -11.61 -8.46
N LEU A 162 -6.51 -11.46 -7.23
CA LEU A 162 -6.17 -12.57 -6.33
C LEU A 162 -7.13 -12.72 -5.15
N SER A 163 -8.15 -11.87 -5.03
CA SER A 163 -9.06 -11.84 -3.88
C SER A 163 -9.81 -13.16 -3.63
N ASN A 164 -10.12 -13.91 -4.70
CA ASN A 164 -10.88 -15.16 -4.65
C ASN A 164 -10.02 -16.42 -4.49
N LEU A 165 -8.72 -16.27 -4.19
CA LEU A 165 -7.79 -17.39 -3.99
C LEU A 165 -7.51 -17.63 -2.51
N ASP A 166 -7.24 -18.89 -2.14
CA ASP A 166 -6.72 -19.24 -0.83
C ASP A 166 -5.32 -18.65 -0.57
N ALA A 167 -4.89 -18.59 0.68
CA ALA A 167 -3.65 -17.91 1.08
C ALA A 167 -2.39 -18.51 0.41
N LYS A 168 -2.30 -19.84 0.30
CA LYS A 168 -1.15 -20.53 -0.30
C LYS A 168 -1.05 -20.24 -1.80
N LEU A 169 -2.17 -20.36 -2.51
CA LEU A 169 -2.26 -20.08 -3.94
C LEU A 169 -2.05 -18.60 -4.23
N ARG A 170 -2.56 -17.70 -3.39
CA ARG A 170 -2.34 -16.24 -3.50
C ARG A 170 -0.86 -15.91 -3.41
N THR A 171 -0.13 -16.50 -2.44
CA THR A 171 1.32 -16.30 -2.30
C THR A 171 2.08 -16.74 -3.55
N TYR A 172 1.74 -17.91 -4.10
CA TYR A 172 2.33 -18.40 -5.35
C TYR A 172 2.01 -17.48 -6.53
N MET A 173 0.75 -17.10 -6.71
CA MET A 173 0.30 -16.28 -7.85
C MET A 173 0.87 -14.86 -7.83
N ARG A 174 1.11 -14.26 -6.64
CA ARG A 174 1.81 -12.97 -6.54
C ARG A 174 3.19 -13.02 -7.21
N ALA A 175 3.98 -14.04 -6.87
CA ALA A 175 5.31 -14.20 -7.47
C ALA A 175 5.24 -14.43 -8.98
N GLU A 176 4.28 -15.23 -9.45
CA GLU A 176 4.09 -15.52 -10.87
C GLU A 176 3.68 -14.27 -11.67
N ILE A 177 2.73 -13.47 -11.16
CA ILE A 177 2.30 -12.22 -11.81
C ILE A 177 3.47 -11.23 -11.90
N LYS A 178 4.26 -11.06 -10.82
CA LYS A 178 5.43 -10.16 -10.83
C LYS A 178 6.50 -10.62 -11.82
N LYS A 179 6.81 -11.92 -11.86
CA LYS A 179 7.74 -12.50 -12.85
C LYS A 179 7.24 -12.29 -14.29
N LEU A 180 5.96 -12.55 -14.52
CA LEU A 180 5.33 -12.39 -15.81
C LEU A 180 5.41 -10.94 -16.31
N GLN A 181 5.04 -9.99 -15.45
CA GLN A 181 5.08 -8.56 -15.77
C GLN A 181 6.51 -8.10 -16.11
N LYS A 182 7.50 -8.51 -15.30
CA LYS A 182 8.92 -8.21 -15.57
C LYS A 182 9.39 -8.80 -16.90
N LYS A 183 8.98 -10.04 -17.22
CA LYS A 183 9.35 -10.70 -18.48
C LYS A 183 8.76 -10.01 -19.71
N ILE A 184 7.52 -9.51 -19.60
CA ILE A 184 6.81 -8.84 -20.71
C ILE A 184 7.16 -7.35 -20.78
N GLY A 185 7.51 -6.72 -19.63
CA GLY A 185 7.82 -5.29 -19.52
C GLY A 185 6.62 -4.38 -19.77
N ILE A 186 5.38 -4.85 -19.46
CA ILE A 186 4.15 -4.09 -19.67
C ILE A 186 3.87 -3.17 -18.50
N THR A 187 3.46 -1.93 -18.76
CA THR A 187 2.99 -0.98 -17.74
C THR A 187 1.73 -1.54 -17.08
N THR A 188 1.76 -1.66 -15.76
CA THR A 188 0.71 -2.32 -15.02
C THR A 188 0.17 -1.43 -13.90
N LEU A 189 -1.16 -1.30 -13.85
CA LEU A 189 -1.87 -0.75 -12.70
C LEU A 189 -2.65 -1.87 -12.02
N TYR A 190 -2.25 -2.21 -10.81
CA TYR A 190 -2.80 -3.30 -10.00
C TYR A 190 -3.56 -2.74 -8.80
N ILE A 191 -4.79 -3.16 -8.61
CA ILE A 191 -5.61 -2.77 -7.47
C ILE A 191 -5.66 -3.89 -6.46
N THR A 192 -5.48 -3.55 -5.21
CA THR A 192 -5.69 -4.45 -4.07
C THR A 192 -6.06 -3.68 -2.80
N HIS A 193 -6.63 -4.38 -1.84
CA HIS A 193 -6.72 -3.96 -0.44
C HIS A 193 -5.74 -4.74 0.45
N ASP A 194 -5.03 -5.74 -0.10
CA ASP A 194 -4.04 -6.55 0.60
C ASP A 194 -2.67 -5.84 0.59
N GLN A 195 -2.21 -5.49 1.80
CA GLN A 195 -0.92 -4.81 2.00
C GLN A 195 0.27 -5.67 1.57
N ILE A 196 0.19 -7.00 1.78
CA ILE A 196 1.28 -7.90 1.43
C ILE A 196 1.45 -7.95 -0.10
N GLU A 197 0.34 -7.94 -0.85
CA GLU A 197 0.39 -7.82 -2.31
C GLU A 197 1.08 -6.52 -2.73
N ALA A 198 0.64 -5.38 -2.19
CA ALA A 198 1.20 -4.08 -2.51
C ALA A 198 2.69 -4.00 -2.20
N MET A 199 3.10 -4.40 -0.99
CA MET A 199 4.49 -4.30 -0.54
C MET A 199 5.44 -5.27 -1.26
N SER A 200 4.94 -6.44 -1.74
CA SER A 200 5.78 -7.45 -2.38
C SER A 200 5.88 -7.32 -3.89
N MET A 201 4.85 -6.75 -4.55
CA MET A 201 4.76 -6.74 -6.01
C MET A 201 5.09 -5.39 -6.64
N ALA A 202 4.83 -4.29 -5.96
CA ALA A 202 4.92 -2.96 -6.53
C ALA A 202 6.37 -2.51 -6.79
N ASP A 203 6.57 -1.75 -7.87
CA ASP A 203 7.71 -0.85 -8.00
C ASP A 203 7.40 0.44 -7.25
N LYS A 204 6.14 0.94 -7.35
CA LYS A 204 5.58 2.00 -6.51
C LYS A 204 4.16 1.66 -6.05
N VAL A 205 3.81 2.14 -4.88
CA VAL A 205 2.47 2.05 -4.29
C VAL A 205 1.87 3.45 -4.21
N ALA A 206 0.63 3.59 -4.65
CA ALA A 206 -0.19 4.77 -4.40
C ALA A 206 -1.26 4.40 -3.37
N VAL A 207 -1.18 4.98 -2.18
CA VAL A 207 -2.16 4.76 -1.10
C VAL A 207 -3.32 5.72 -1.28
N MET A 208 -4.53 5.17 -1.34
CA MET A 208 -5.77 5.93 -1.50
C MET A 208 -6.65 5.90 -0.26
N ASN A 209 -7.31 7.02 -0.01
CA ASN A 209 -8.42 7.13 0.92
C ASN A 209 -9.48 8.12 0.41
N SER A 210 -10.77 7.74 0.48
CA SER A 210 -11.90 8.62 0.17
C SER A 210 -11.77 9.39 -1.16
N GLY A 211 -11.34 8.70 -2.22
CA GLY A 211 -11.19 9.27 -3.56
C GLY A 211 -9.91 10.09 -3.79
N LEU A 212 -9.04 10.22 -2.78
CA LEU A 212 -7.81 11.00 -2.80
C LEU A 212 -6.58 10.10 -2.69
N VAL A 213 -5.48 10.49 -3.36
CA VAL A 213 -4.15 9.92 -3.13
C VAL A 213 -3.58 10.51 -1.85
N GLN A 214 -3.17 9.67 -0.91
CA GLN A 214 -2.56 10.07 0.36
C GLN A 214 -1.03 10.11 0.28
N GLN A 215 -0.44 9.14 -0.44
CA GLN A 215 1.00 9.04 -0.65
C GLN A 215 1.30 8.16 -1.86
N ILE A 216 2.34 8.51 -2.61
CA ILE A 216 2.95 7.66 -3.64
C ILE A 216 4.43 7.50 -3.29
N GLY A 217 4.95 6.27 -3.38
CA GLY A 217 6.36 5.96 -3.14
C GLY A 217 6.64 4.47 -3.26
N THR A 218 7.88 4.09 -3.04
CA THR A 218 8.25 2.67 -2.90
C THR A 218 7.60 2.07 -1.64
N ALA A 219 7.49 0.74 -1.59
CA ALA A 219 6.97 0.05 -0.42
C ALA A 219 7.74 0.43 0.87
N GLU A 220 9.06 0.56 0.76
CA GLU A 220 9.92 0.97 1.87
C GLU A 220 9.64 2.40 2.33
N GLU A 221 9.50 3.35 1.41
CA GLU A 221 9.17 4.75 1.73
C GLU A 221 7.83 4.88 2.44
N ILE A 222 6.79 4.21 1.93
CA ILE A 222 5.45 4.23 2.51
C ILE A 222 5.45 3.66 3.93
N TYR A 223 6.15 2.54 4.15
CA TYR A 223 6.24 1.90 5.46
C TYR A 223 7.08 2.69 6.45
N ARG A 224 8.30 3.16 6.03
CA ARG A 224 9.26 3.83 6.91
C ARG A 224 9.03 5.33 7.05
N LYS A 225 8.38 5.96 6.06
CA LYS A 225 8.17 7.42 6.02
C LYS A 225 6.72 7.74 5.64
N PRO A 226 5.72 7.27 6.42
CA PRO A 226 4.32 7.55 6.12
C PRO A 226 4.07 9.06 6.12
N ALA A 227 3.33 9.56 5.11
CA ALA A 227 3.08 10.99 4.94
C ALA A 227 2.12 11.55 5.99
N ASN A 228 1.24 10.71 6.53
CA ASN A 228 0.25 11.12 7.53
C ASN A 228 -0.16 9.93 8.42
N THR A 229 -0.97 10.22 9.44
CA THR A 229 -1.48 9.22 10.38
C THR A 229 -2.31 8.14 9.70
N PHE A 230 -3.08 8.48 8.66
CA PHE A 230 -3.85 7.49 7.91
C PHE A 230 -2.94 6.45 7.24
N VAL A 231 -1.91 6.89 6.51
CA VAL A 231 -0.95 5.97 5.88
C VAL A 231 -0.19 5.16 6.92
N ALA A 232 0.17 5.79 8.04
CA ALA A 232 0.88 5.15 9.14
C ALA A 232 0.07 4.03 9.81
N ASP A 233 -1.24 4.25 9.98
CA ASP A 233 -2.18 3.27 10.54
C ASP A 233 -2.53 2.18 9.54
N PHE A 234 -2.89 2.59 8.32
CA PHE A 234 -3.38 1.67 7.30
C PHE A 234 -2.28 0.73 6.80
N VAL A 235 -1.01 1.18 6.73
CA VAL A 235 0.11 0.37 6.22
C VAL A 235 0.93 -0.22 7.36
N GLY A 236 0.91 -1.54 7.45
CA GLY A 236 1.62 -2.34 8.45
C GLY A 236 0.68 -3.22 9.28
N SER A 237 1.12 -4.44 9.54
CA SER A 237 0.42 -5.39 10.41
C SER A 237 1.41 -5.89 11.48
N PRO A 238 1.16 -5.60 12.76
CA PRO A 238 0.10 -4.75 13.30
C PRO A 238 0.23 -3.27 12.90
N SER A 239 -0.87 -2.49 13.05
CA SER A 239 -0.89 -1.06 12.78
C SER A 239 0.01 -0.28 13.76
N MET A 240 0.34 0.97 13.40
CA MET A 240 1.19 1.84 14.23
C MET A 240 0.50 2.20 15.55
N ASN A 241 1.25 2.19 16.64
CA ASN A 241 0.79 2.76 17.91
C ASN A 241 0.81 4.29 17.80
N PHE A 242 -0.26 4.95 18.28
CA PHE A 242 -0.32 6.40 18.37
C PHE A 242 -0.52 6.85 19.81
N LEU A 243 0.37 7.72 20.29
CA LEU A 243 0.26 8.37 21.58
C LEU A 243 0.00 9.86 21.36
N LYS A 244 -1.13 10.36 21.86
CA LYS A 244 -1.42 11.79 21.91
C LYS A 244 -0.65 12.39 23.07
N CYS A 245 0.13 13.41 22.81
CA CYS A 245 1.06 13.98 23.78
C CYS A 245 0.97 15.50 23.81
N ASN A 246 1.30 16.08 24.96
CA ASN A 246 1.50 17.52 25.16
C ASN A 246 2.96 17.80 25.41
N ILE A 247 3.52 18.81 24.77
CA ILE A 247 4.87 19.30 25.09
C ILE A 247 4.78 20.06 26.41
N PHE A 248 5.49 19.58 27.43
CA PHE A 248 5.38 20.09 28.80
C PHE A 248 6.54 21.03 29.14
N GLU A 249 7.76 20.66 28.79
CA GLU A 249 8.96 21.36 29.13
C GLU A 249 9.96 21.28 28.00
N ASN A 250 10.69 22.35 27.77
CA ASN A 250 11.77 22.45 26.79
C ASN A 250 12.96 23.15 27.45
N ASP A 251 14.08 22.46 27.59
CA ASP A 251 15.36 23.03 27.99
C ASP A 251 16.37 22.95 26.84
N TYR A 252 17.57 23.54 27.01
CA TYR A 252 18.59 23.58 25.97
C TYR A 252 19.08 22.21 25.48
N CYS A 253 18.77 21.15 26.22
CA CYS A 253 19.26 19.80 25.91
C CYS A 253 18.12 18.80 25.61
N ASN A 254 16.95 18.97 26.24
CA ASN A 254 15.90 17.98 26.22
C ASN A 254 14.51 18.60 26.07
N ILE A 255 13.62 17.86 25.40
CA ILE A 255 12.19 18.15 25.31
C ILE A 255 11.46 17.06 26.07
N ILE A 256 10.62 17.47 27.02
CA ILE A 256 9.79 16.57 27.80
C ILE A 256 8.38 16.65 27.27
N VAL A 257 7.84 15.49 26.94
CA VAL A 257 6.51 15.33 26.39
C VAL A 257 5.70 14.47 27.35
N LEU A 258 4.53 14.95 27.73
CA LEU A 258 3.57 14.17 28.52
C LEU A 258 2.57 13.53 27.56
N ALA A 259 2.51 12.21 27.53
CA ALA A 259 1.41 11.51 26.91
C ALA A 259 0.11 11.76 27.70
N SER A 260 -1.04 11.63 27.06
CA SER A 260 -2.36 11.87 27.67
C SER A 260 -2.58 11.07 28.95
N ASN A 261 -1.85 9.97 29.09
CA ASN A 261 -1.83 9.05 30.22
C ASN A 261 -0.90 9.45 31.37
N GLY A 262 -0.23 10.61 31.29
CA GLY A 262 0.77 11.05 32.24
C GLY A 262 2.17 10.44 32.09
N ALA A 263 2.40 9.55 31.12
CA ALA A 263 3.73 9.02 30.85
C ALA A 263 4.66 10.16 30.37
N ARG A 264 5.81 10.32 31.05
CA ARG A 264 6.80 11.34 30.73
C ARG A 264 7.82 10.76 29.76
N LEU A 265 7.88 11.34 28.55
CA LEU A 265 8.80 10.96 27.49
C LEU A 265 9.85 12.05 27.33
N GLN A 266 11.13 11.69 27.41
CA GLN A 266 12.22 12.64 27.27
C GLN A 266 12.96 12.42 25.96
N PHE A 267 13.15 13.49 25.20
CA PHE A 267 13.84 13.49 23.91
C PHE A 267 15.03 14.43 23.96
N PRO A 268 16.22 14.01 23.51
CA PRO A 268 17.28 14.95 23.18
C PRO A 268 16.79 15.93 22.10
N ILE A 269 17.13 17.22 22.22
CA ILE A 269 16.61 18.27 21.33
C ILE A 269 16.90 17.98 19.85
N ASN A 270 18.03 17.37 19.53
CA ASN A 270 18.41 16.99 18.18
C ASN A 270 17.64 15.77 17.61
N LYS A 271 16.79 15.14 18.42
CA LYS A 271 15.92 14.00 18.04
C LYS A 271 14.44 14.37 17.99
N PHE A 272 14.11 15.64 18.24
CA PHE A 272 12.76 16.15 18.25
C PHE A 272 12.56 17.17 17.10
N PRO A 273 11.39 17.22 16.42
CA PRO A 273 11.13 18.20 15.37
C PRO A 273 11.06 19.62 15.95
N PHE A 274 12.06 20.43 15.71
CA PHE A 274 12.23 21.74 16.36
C PHE A 274 11.08 22.73 16.12
N LYS A 275 10.48 22.74 14.94
CA LYS A 275 9.33 23.62 14.63
C LYS A 275 8.11 23.45 15.55
N LEU A 276 8.10 22.37 16.34
CA LEU A 276 7.00 22.07 17.26
C LEU A 276 7.20 22.59 18.67
N ALA A 277 8.33 23.14 19.02
CA ALA A 277 8.53 23.75 20.33
C ALA A 277 7.52 24.89 20.61
N SER A 278 6.90 25.45 19.56
CA SER A 278 5.77 26.42 19.65
C SER A 278 4.38 25.75 19.71
N GLU A 279 4.24 24.49 19.34
CA GLU A 279 2.98 23.74 19.39
C GLU A 279 2.86 22.96 20.71
N LYS A 280 1.69 23.07 21.37
CA LYS A 280 1.48 22.42 22.68
C LYS A 280 1.14 20.93 22.55
N ASN A 281 0.69 20.46 21.39
CA ASN A 281 0.19 19.11 21.18
C ASN A 281 0.90 18.41 20.02
N ILE A 282 1.10 17.10 20.14
CA ILE A 282 1.74 16.26 19.12
C ILE A 282 1.19 14.83 19.18
N ILE A 283 1.21 14.13 18.06
CA ILE A 283 0.98 12.68 18.00
C ILE A 283 2.33 11.98 17.75
N ILE A 284 2.67 11.04 18.62
CA ILE A 284 3.85 10.18 18.48
C ILE A 284 3.39 8.84 17.91
N GLY A 285 3.97 8.44 16.78
CA GLY A 285 3.72 7.17 16.12
C GLY A 285 4.89 6.19 16.29
N ILE A 286 4.59 4.94 16.66
CA ILE A 286 5.60 3.91 16.91
C ILE A 286 5.14 2.59 16.31
N ARG A 287 5.94 2.00 15.41
CA ARG A 287 5.66 0.67 14.87
C ARG A 287 5.82 -0.40 15.95
N PRO A 288 4.87 -1.35 16.12
CA PRO A 288 4.96 -2.42 17.11
C PRO A 288 6.25 -3.24 17.03
N ARG A 289 6.76 -3.48 15.82
CA ARG A 289 8.03 -4.20 15.58
C ARG A 289 9.30 -3.41 15.93
N ASN A 290 9.18 -2.12 16.23
CA ASN A 290 10.30 -1.28 16.65
C ASN A 290 10.41 -1.14 18.18
N ILE A 291 9.49 -1.73 18.91
CA ILE A 291 9.48 -1.74 20.37
C ILE A 291 10.16 -3.02 20.83
N VAL A 292 11.10 -2.92 21.75
CA VAL A 292 11.86 -4.05 22.29
C VAL A 292 11.64 -4.19 23.79
N PHE A 293 11.60 -5.42 24.30
CA PHE A 293 11.61 -5.68 25.73
C PHE A 293 13.00 -5.46 26.30
N LEU A 294 13.11 -4.83 27.47
CA LEU A 294 14.37 -4.50 28.10
C LEU A 294 14.57 -5.33 29.38
N ASP A 295 15.66 -6.11 29.39
CA ASP A 295 16.14 -6.85 30.57
C ASP A 295 17.27 -6.05 31.23
N ASN A 296 16.95 -4.96 31.93
CA ASN A 296 17.88 -4.12 32.71
C ASN A 296 19.13 -3.62 31.98
N ARG A 297 19.14 -3.61 30.63
CA ARG A 297 20.27 -3.16 29.81
C ARG A 297 20.22 -1.64 29.58
N ASP A 298 21.40 -1.05 29.42
CA ASP A 298 21.48 0.32 28.92
C ASP A 298 20.84 0.39 27.52
N PHE A 299 19.94 1.35 27.34
CA PHE A 299 19.19 1.51 26.11
C PHE A 299 19.15 2.97 25.70
N ASN A 300 19.58 3.22 24.45
CA ASN A 300 19.56 4.56 23.87
C ASN A 300 18.19 4.80 23.17
N GLY A 301 17.23 5.30 23.93
CA GLY A 301 15.86 5.52 23.49
C GLY A 301 14.94 5.83 24.65
N ILE A 302 13.65 5.86 24.37
CA ILE A 302 12.62 6.03 25.40
C ILE A 302 12.42 4.69 26.10
N LYS A 303 12.33 4.72 27.43
CA LYS A 303 11.94 3.56 28.23
C LYS A 303 10.52 3.78 28.77
N LEU A 304 9.64 2.80 28.58
CA LEU A 304 8.28 2.79 29.10
C LEU A 304 8.07 1.58 30.00
N LYS A 305 7.47 1.79 31.18
CA LYS A 305 7.03 0.71 32.07
C LYS A 305 5.56 0.45 31.86
N GLY A 306 5.16 -0.80 31.95
CA GLY A 306 3.77 -1.18 31.84
C GLY A 306 3.52 -2.62 32.27
N LYS A 307 2.25 -3.04 32.18
CA LYS A 307 1.84 -4.43 32.48
C LYS A 307 1.29 -5.09 31.22
N ILE A 308 1.65 -6.34 31.01
CA ILE A 308 1.07 -7.14 29.93
C ILE A 308 -0.42 -7.31 30.20
N SER A 309 -1.27 -6.81 29.30
CA SER A 309 -2.73 -6.92 29.37
C SER A 309 -3.29 -8.00 28.48
N PHE A 310 -2.62 -8.28 27.38
CA PHE A 310 -3.04 -9.27 26.40
C PHE A 310 -1.83 -9.84 25.65
N ASN A 311 -1.90 -11.12 25.27
CA ASN A 311 -0.89 -11.80 24.48
C ASN A 311 -1.58 -12.73 23.48
N GLU A 312 -1.28 -12.58 22.21
CA GLU A 312 -1.76 -13.42 21.12
C GLU A 312 -0.56 -14.07 20.41
N LEU A 313 -0.53 -15.39 20.40
CA LEU A 313 0.50 -16.17 19.69
C LEU A 313 0.08 -16.33 18.22
N LEU A 314 0.91 -15.86 17.30
CA LEU A 314 0.67 -15.88 15.85
C LEU A 314 1.69 -16.81 15.14
N GLY A 315 1.93 -18.01 15.68
CA GLY A 315 2.97 -18.92 15.24
C GLY A 315 4.32 -18.51 15.81
N ASP A 316 5.25 -18.10 14.94
CA ASP A 316 6.60 -17.63 15.35
C ASP A 316 6.62 -16.21 15.91
N ASP A 317 5.54 -15.43 15.70
CA ASP A 317 5.37 -14.07 16.19
C ASP A 317 4.38 -14.04 17.37
N SER A 318 4.58 -13.11 18.30
CA SER A 318 3.63 -12.77 19.36
C SER A 318 3.21 -11.32 19.24
N LEU A 319 1.92 -11.06 19.39
CA LEU A 319 1.38 -9.70 19.55
C LEU A 319 1.03 -9.49 21.02
N VAL A 320 1.80 -8.63 21.68
CA VAL A 320 1.64 -8.34 23.10
C VAL A 320 1.06 -6.94 23.26
N GLU A 321 -0.01 -6.81 24.03
CA GLU A 321 -0.53 -5.51 24.44
C GLU A 321 -0.06 -5.19 25.84
N ILE A 322 0.58 -4.04 25.98
CA ILE A 322 1.13 -3.54 27.24
C ILE A 322 0.34 -2.32 27.66
N LYS A 323 -0.33 -2.42 28.80
CA LYS A 323 -1.01 -1.31 29.44
C LYS A 323 0.01 -0.42 30.12
N ILE A 324 0.17 0.81 29.63
CA ILE A 324 1.14 1.79 30.14
C ILE A 324 0.52 2.79 31.11
N SER A 325 -0.84 2.86 31.13
CA SER A 325 -1.64 3.61 32.11
C SER A 325 -3.06 3.05 32.20
N PHE A 326 -3.96 3.76 32.91
CA PHE A 326 -5.34 3.33 33.06
C PHE A 326 -6.07 3.24 31.69
N ASP A 327 -5.86 4.20 30.79
CA ASP A 327 -6.60 4.35 29.53
C ASP A 327 -5.78 4.05 28.27
N ASP A 328 -4.46 3.90 28.37
CA ASP A 328 -3.60 3.72 27.18
C ASP A 328 -2.83 2.41 27.20
N SER A 329 -2.81 1.75 26.06
CA SER A 329 -1.99 0.58 25.77
C SER A 329 -1.15 0.77 24.50
N ILE A 330 -0.07 0.01 24.42
CA ILE A 330 0.76 -0.10 23.22
C ILE A 330 0.87 -1.57 22.80
N LYS A 331 0.86 -1.80 21.50
CA LYS A 331 1.08 -3.11 20.91
C LYS A 331 2.56 -3.30 20.60
N VAL A 332 3.09 -4.43 20.97
CA VAL A 332 4.46 -4.86 20.69
C VAL A 332 4.40 -6.15 19.88
N ALA A 333 5.04 -6.18 18.72
CA ALA A 333 5.20 -7.41 17.96
C ALA A 333 6.58 -7.99 18.26
N ASN A 334 6.62 -9.16 18.86
CA ASN A 334 7.85 -9.81 19.29
C ASN A 334 8.00 -11.20 18.67
N THR A 335 9.24 -11.55 18.36
CA THR A 335 9.63 -12.85 17.78
C THR A 335 10.48 -13.70 18.71
N ASP A 336 10.73 -13.24 19.95
CA ASP A 336 11.51 -14.01 20.93
C ASP A 336 10.63 -15.08 21.60
N PRO A 337 10.79 -16.36 21.27
CA PRO A 337 9.99 -17.43 21.84
C PRO A 337 10.30 -17.71 23.33
N ASN A 338 11.42 -17.18 23.86
CA ASN A 338 11.86 -17.43 25.23
C ASN A 338 11.32 -16.37 26.20
N PHE A 339 10.69 -15.31 25.71
CA PHE A 339 10.12 -14.29 26.58
C PHE A 339 8.80 -14.76 27.17
N ASP A 340 8.71 -14.67 28.52
CA ASP A 340 7.49 -14.99 29.25
C ASP A 340 6.49 -13.82 29.18
N PHE A 341 5.42 -14.01 28.39
CA PHE A 341 4.33 -13.05 28.18
C PHE A 341 3.15 -13.25 29.12
N ALA A 342 3.37 -13.65 30.37
CA ALA A 342 2.30 -13.82 31.33
C ALA A 342 1.50 -12.52 31.54
N ILE A 343 0.18 -12.63 31.46
CA ILE A 343 -0.73 -11.49 31.69
C ILE A 343 -0.56 -11.00 33.14
N GLY A 344 -0.50 -9.68 33.30
CA GLY A 344 -0.27 -9.02 34.60
C GLY A 344 1.21 -8.83 34.96
N LYS A 345 2.14 -9.38 34.19
CA LYS A 345 3.58 -9.20 34.42
C LYS A 345 4.00 -7.76 34.15
N ASP A 346 4.78 -7.20 35.07
CA ASP A 346 5.41 -5.90 34.88
C ASP A 346 6.58 -6.03 33.88
N VAL A 347 6.61 -5.14 32.89
CA VAL A 347 7.63 -5.12 31.85
C VAL A 347 8.13 -3.71 31.60
N THR A 348 9.37 -3.63 31.13
CA THR A 348 9.94 -2.39 30.61
C THR A 348 10.21 -2.57 29.12
N VAL A 349 9.75 -1.63 28.30
CA VAL A 349 10.01 -1.64 26.85
C VAL A 349 10.83 -0.42 26.44
N GLY A 350 11.62 -0.60 25.40
CA GLY A 350 12.48 0.41 24.81
C GLY A 350 12.02 0.79 23.40
N ILE A 351 12.08 2.08 23.10
CA ILE A 351 11.74 2.63 21.78
C ILE A 351 12.94 3.44 21.29
N PRO A 352 13.66 3.00 20.24
CA PRO A 352 14.80 3.75 19.70
C PRO A 352 14.33 5.10 19.13
N TYR A 353 15.04 6.20 19.41
CA TYR A 353 14.67 7.54 18.94
C TYR A 353 14.49 7.63 17.42
N ASN A 354 15.31 6.95 16.64
CA ASN A 354 15.27 6.95 15.17
C ASN A 354 14.11 6.13 14.57
N LYS A 355 13.29 5.50 15.42
CA LYS A 355 12.09 4.72 15.02
C LYS A 355 10.79 5.40 15.40
N ILE A 356 10.87 6.62 15.90
CA ILE A 356 9.72 7.40 16.32
C ILE A 356 9.31 8.32 15.17
N HIS A 357 8.00 8.38 14.94
CA HIS A 357 7.37 9.30 14.02
C HIS A 357 6.59 10.36 14.77
N PHE A 358 6.56 11.56 14.22
CA PHE A 358 5.83 12.69 14.79
C PHE A 358 4.79 13.16 13.78
N PHE A 359 3.58 13.44 14.26
CA PHE A 359 2.48 13.91 13.42
C PHE A 359 1.80 15.12 14.07
N ASP A 360 1.35 16.04 13.23
CA ASP A 360 0.52 17.16 13.62
C ASP A 360 -0.89 16.66 13.99
N PRO A 361 -1.38 16.94 15.19
CA PRO A 361 -2.69 16.45 15.64
C PRO A 361 -3.88 17.09 14.87
N LYS A 362 -3.71 18.25 14.24
CA LYS A 362 -4.77 18.94 13.49
C LYS A 362 -4.93 18.41 12.07
N THR A 363 -3.81 18.20 11.39
CA THR A 363 -3.79 17.79 9.97
C THR A 363 -3.53 16.30 9.78
N GLY A 364 -2.97 15.64 10.79
CA GLY A 364 -2.47 14.27 10.71
C GLY A 364 -1.17 14.14 9.90
N ASN A 365 -0.63 15.21 9.35
CA ASN A 365 0.56 15.16 8.52
C ASN A 365 1.81 14.85 9.34
N ARG A 366 2.73 14.11 8.72
CA ARG A 366 4.02 13.81 9.34
C ARG A 366 4.87 15.07 9.43
N LEU A 367 5.49 15.21 10.61
CA LEU A 367 6.45 16.24 10.90
C LEU A 367 7.87 15.70 10.72
N VAL A 368 8.68 16.39 9.94
CA VAL A 368 10.03 15.95 9.58
C VAL A 368 11.04 16.75 10.41
N LEU A 369 12.06 16.06 10.93
CA LEU A 369 13.20 16.70 11.58
C LEU A 369 13.92 17.62 10.58
N GLU A 370 14.06 18.89 10.89
CA GLU A 370 14.94 19.78 10.13
C GLU A 370 16.40 19.38 10.35
N SER A 371 17.20 19.48 9.29
CA SER A 371 18.64 19.19 9.42
C SER A 371 19.29 20.20 10.38
N THR A 372 20.10 19.73 11.29
CA THR A 372 20.83 20.53 12.32
C THR A 372 21.62 21.72 11.76
N ALA A 373 21.91 21.75 10.46
CA ALA A 373 22.62 22.86 9.81
C ALA A 373 21.81 24.19 9.76
N ASN A 374 20.47 24.12 9.81
CA ASN A 374 19.62 25.33 9.86
C ASN A 374 19.34 25.81 11.29
N LEU A 375 19.44 24.91 12.27
CA LEU A 375 19.16 25.21 13.67
C LEU A 375 20.16 26.17 14.29
N GLN A 376 21.46 26.10 13.91
CA GLN A 376 22.49 27.00 14.40
C GLN A 376 22.38 28.43 13.88
N LYS A 377 21.75 28.63 12.69
CA LYS A 377 21.59 29.97 12.13
C LYS A 377 20.46 30.76 12.79
N ASP A 378 19.38 30.10 13.17
CA ASP A 378 18.22 30.76 13.80
C ASP A 378 18.48 31.08 15.27
N PHE A 379 19.24 30.25 15.99
CA PHE A 379 19.67 30.53 17.37
C PHE A 379 20.63 31.73 17.45
N LEU A 380 21.54 31.87 16.50
CA LEU A 380 22.46 33.01 16.44
C LEU A 380 21.81 34.32 16.00
N ALA A 381 20.61 34.26 15.42
CA ALA A 381 19.83 35.42 15.00
C ALA A 381 18.98 36.01 16.15
N ASP A 382 18.56 35.18 17.12
CA ASP A 382 17.74 35.63 18.26
C ASP A 382 18.60 36.19 19.40
N GLU A 383 19.89 35.80 19.52
CA GLU A 383 20.84 36.42 20.48
C GLU A 383 21.31 37.83 20.08
N ARG A 384 20.89 38.32 18.89
CA ARG A 384 21.26 39.68 18.40
C ARG A 384 20.09 40.66 18.40
N LYS A 385 18.99 40.34 19.06
CA LYS A 385 17.86 41.23 19.35
C LYS A 385 17.72 41.41 20.85
#